data_a8ede65087b77a06c7fbf5ea0389b5c7
#
_entry.id   a8ede65087b77a06c7fbf5ea0389b5c7
#
_cell.length_a   1.000
_cell.length_b   1.000
_cell.length_c   1.000
_cell.angle_alpha   90.00
_cell.angle_beta   90.00
_cell.angle_gamma   90.00
#
_symmetry.space_group_name_H-M   'P 1'
#
loop_
_entity.id
_entity.type
_entity.pdbx_description
1 polymer ?
#
loop_
_entity_poly.entity_id
_entity_poly.type
_entity_poly.pdbx_seq_one_letter_code
_entity_poly.pdbx_strand_id
1 'polypeptide(L)'
;MTIRPALLTDCERMMQLIKELAVYEKAPDQVTVTLDHFVTSGFGSNPVWWAIVAEVNGVVQGFALYYIRYSTWKGQRMYLEDILVTEAARGKGLGTLLMDELMVIAKQNKFTGIVWQVLEWNEPAINFYKKYRTKFDAEWINCSVEMN
;
A
#
# COMPACT_ATOMS: atom_id res chain seq x y z
N MET A 1 5.63 15.04 12.61
CA MET A 1 5.01 14.13 11.63
C MET A 1 5.79 14.18 10.32
N THR A 2 6.22 13.03 9.83
CA THR A 2 7.10 12.95 8.66
C THR A 2 6.62 11.84 7.71
N ILE A 3 6.54 12.15 6.42
CA ILE A 3 6.37 11.16 5.36
C ILE A 3 7.74 10.98 4.72
N ARG A 4 8.25 9.75 4.71
CA ARG A 4 9.58 9.44 4.19
C ARG A 4 9.63 8.06 3.56
N PRO A 5 10.64 7.75 2.72
CA PRO A 5 10.84 6.40 2.26
C PRO A 5 11.04 5.43 3.42
N ALA A 6 10.54 4.21 3.25
CA ALA A 6 10.75 3.16 4.25
C ALA A 6 12.22 2.76 4.30
N LEU A 7 12.67 2.43 5.50
CA LEU A 7 13.99 1.85 5.76
C LEU A 7 13.83 0.37 6.11
N LEU A 8 14.90 -0.39 5.96
CA LEU A 8 14.90 -1.81 6.34
C LEU A 8 14.41 -2.00 7.78
N THR A 9 14.81 -1.11 8.68
CA THR A 9 14.43 -1.15 10.09
C THR A 9 12.95 -0.90 10.33
N ASP A 10 12.21 -0.37 9.35
CA ASP A 10 10.77 -0.18 9.47
C ASP A 10 9.97 -1.47 9.18
N CYS A 11 10.59 -2.47 8.57
CA CYS A 11 9.87 -3.65 8.06
C CYS A 11 9.15 -4.43 9.15
N GLU A 12 9.73 -4.55 10.34
CA GLU A 12 9.06 -5.25 11.45
C GLU A 12 7.76 -4.55 11.84
N ARG A 13 7.80 -3.23 11.95
CA ARG A 13 6.60 -2.44 12.26
C ARG A 13 5.58 -2.52 11.11
N MET A 14 6.04 -2.45 9.86
CA MET A 14 5.18 -2.60 8.71
C MET A 14 4.45 -3.94 8.72
N MET A 15 5.14 -5.03 9.07
CA MET A 15 4.51 -6.35 9.18
C MET A 15 3.43 -6.39 10.26
N GLN A 16 3.63 -5.70 11.40
CA GLN A 16 2.59 -5.57 12.42
C GLN A 16 1.36 -4.87 11.87
N LEU A 17 1.56 -3.80 11.11
CA LEU A 17 0.46 -3.05 10.49
C LEU A 17 -0.26 -3.86 9.41
N ILE A 18 0.47 -4.65 8.64
CA ILE A 18 -0.12 -5.57 7.64
C ILE A 18 -1.05 -6.57 8.33
N LYS A 19 -0.63 -7.14 9.45
CA LYS A 19 -1.46 -8.08 10.22
C LYS A 19 -2.70 -7.40 10.80
N GLU A 20 -2.55 -6.16 11.27
CA GLU A 20 -3.70 -5.36 11.74
C GLU A 20 -4.72 -5.17 10.61
N LEU A 21 -4.25 -4.82 9.41
CA LEU A 21 -5.12 -4.66 8.25
C LEU A 21 -5.82 -5.97 7.89
N ALA A 22 -5.10 -7.09 7.91
CA ALA A 22 -5.67 -8.40 7.59
C ALA A 22 -6.80 -8.78 8.56
N VAL A 23 -6.64 -8.47 9.84
CA VAL A 23 -7.71 -8.67 10.84
C VAL A 23 -8.92 -7.80 10.51
N TYR A 24 -8.69 -6.52 10.20
CA TYR A 24 -9.76 -5.59 9.80
C TYR A 24 -10.51 -6.09 8.56
N GLU A 25 -9.77 -6.63 7.57
CA GLU A 25 -10.33 -7.18 6.34
C GLU A 25 -10.87 -8.62 6.50
N LYS A 26 -10.94 -9.11 7.74
CA LYS A 26 -11.50 -10.44 8.07
C LYS A 26 -10.75 -11.61 7.44
N ALA A 27 -9.44 -11.43 7.20
CA ALA A 27 -8.61 -12.42 6.54
C ALA A 27 -7.24 -12.60 7.23
N PRO A 28 -7.19 -12.78 8.58
CA PRO A 28 -5.91 -12.82 9.30
C PRO A 28 -5.03 -14.00 8.89
N ASP A 29 -5.62 -15.11 8.43
CA ASP A 29 -4.89 -16.32 8.04
C ASP A 29 -4.25 -16.21 6.66
N GLN A 30 -4.52 -15.14 5.91
CA GLN A 30 -3.94 -14.93 4.59
C GLN A 30 -2.50 -14.41 4.63
N VAL A 31 -2.05 -13.87 5.77
CA VAL A 31 -0.69 -13.34 5.89
C VAL A 31 0.25 -14.49 6.22
N THR A 32 0.90 -15.04 5.20
CA THR A 32 1.82 -16.17 5.33
C THR A 32 3.28 -15.80 5.04
N VAL A 33 3.53 -14.57 4.58
CA VAL A 33 4.88 -14.09 4.29
C VAL A 33 5.68 -13.92 5.58
N THR A 34 6.96 -14.33 5.55
CA THR A 34 7.88 -14.14 6.69
C THR A 34 8.49 -12.74 6.66
N LEU A 35 8.98 -12.29 7.82
CA LEU A 35 9.69 -11.01 7.89
C LEU A 35 10.93 -11.02 6.98
N ASP A 36 11.70 -12.11 6.98
CA ASP A 36 12.89 -12.22 6.13
C ASP A 36 12.55 -12.11 4.65
N HIS A 37 11.50 -12.77 4.19
CA HIS A 37 11.06 -12.67 2.80
C HIS A 37 10.60 -11.24 2.47
N PHE A 38 9.85 -10.62 3.38
CA PHE A 38 9.38 -9.25 3.20
C PHE A 38 10.56 -8.29 3.07
N VAL A 39 11.54 -8.37 3.95
CA VAL A 39 12.74 -7.53 3.92
C VAL A 39 13.54 -7.73 2.63
N THR A 40 13.81 -8.97 2.26
CA THR A 40 14.59 -9.28 1.06
C THR A 40 13.90 -8.77 -0.21
N SER A 41 12.58 -8.86 -0.26
CA SER A 41 11.80 -8.42 -1.42
C SER A 41 11.79 -6.91 -1.61
N GLY A 42 12.04 -6.14 -0.56
CA GLY A 42 12.09 -4.68 -0.64
C GLY A 42 13.51 -4.11 -0.60
N PHE A 43 14.42 -4.76 0.14
CA PHE A 43 15.76 -4.23 0.41
C PHE A 43 16.90 -5.14 -0.04
N GLY A 44 16.59 -6.26 -0.69
CA GLY A 44 17.57 -7.14 -1.28
C GLY A 44 18.10 -6.62 -2.61
N SER A 45 18.85 -7.49 -3.32
CA SER A 45 19.48 -7.12 -4.59
C SER A 45 18.51 -6.91 -5.75
N ASN A 46 17.31 -7.50 -5.68
CA ASN A 46 16.29 -7.39 -6.72
C ASN A 46 14.95 -6.99 -6.09
N PRO A 47 14.79 -5.72 -5.70
CA PRO A 47 13.57 -5.29 -5.03
C PRO A 47 12.36 -5.40 -5.94
N VAL A 48 11.23 -5.86 -5.36
CA VAL A 48 9.95 -5.97 -6.08
C VAL A 48 8.88 -5.07 -5.48
N TRP A 49 9.19 -4.39 -4.37
CA TRP A 49 8.26 -3.40 -3.80
C TRP A 49 9.04 -2.21 -3.23
N TRP A 50 8.34 -1.11 -3.12
CA TRP A 50 8.82 0.15 -2.53
C TRP A 50 7.75 0.67 -1.60
N ALA A 51 8.14 1.44 -0.59
CA ALA A 51 7.18 1.96 0.37
C ALA A 51 7.61 3.32 0.92
N ILE A 52 6.60 4.05 1.36
CA ILE A 52 6.76 5.27 2.17
C ILE A 52 6.05 5.04 3.50
N VAL A 53 6.56 5.64 4.55
CA VAL A 53 6.01 5.52 5.90
C VAL A 53 5.59 6.89 6.44
N ALA A 54 4.59 6.86 7.30
CA ALA A 54 4.14 8.02 8.06
C ALA A 54 4.63 7.86 9.51
N GLU A 55 5.56 8.70 9.92
CA GLU A 55 6.17 8.66 11.24
C GLU A 55 5.64 9.80 12.09
N VAL A 56 5.17 9.48 13.29
CA VAL A 56 4.67 10.45 14.26
C VAL A 56 5.40 10.22 15.57
N ASN A 57 6.10 11.24 16.06
CA ASN A 57 6.89 11.15 17.29
C ASN A 57 7.84 9.95 17.33
N GLY A 58 8.52 9.70 16.21
CA GLY A 58 9.49 8.62 16.09
C GLY A 58 8.91 7.23 15.90
N VAL A 59 7.59 7.09 15.74
CA VAL A 59 6.91 5.81 15.56
C VAL A 59 6.18 5.79 14.23
N VAL A 60 6.39 4.73 13.45
CA VAL A 60 5.65 4.53 12.20
C VAL A 60 4.20 4.16 12.51
N GLN A 61 3.28 5.00 12.09
CA GLN A 61 1.85 4.86 12.32
C GLN A 61 1.06 4.48 11.08
N GLY A 62 1.71 4.48 9.93
CA GLY A 62 1.10 4.08 8.68
C GLY A 62 2.13 3.95 7.58
N PHE A 63 1.73 3.35 6.47
CA PHE A 63 2.60 3.27 5.30
C PHE A 63 1.78 3.07 4.04
N ALA A 64 2.44 3.26 2.90
CA ALA A 64 1.93 2.87 1.59
C ALA A 64 3.00 2.07 0.88
N LEU A 65 2.63 0.94 0.32
CA LEU A 65 3.53 0.03 -0.38
C LEU A 65 3.04 -0.18 -1.80
N TYR A 66 3.94 -0.05 -2.76
CA TYR A 66 3.60 -0.16 -4.16
C TYR A 66 4.66 -0.92 -4.94
N TYR A 67 4.30 -1.31 -6.15
CA TYR A 67 5.22 -1.87 -7.13
C TYR A 67 4.81 -1.42 -8.53
N ILE A 68 5.65 -1.72 -9.52
CA ILE A 68 5.43 -1.30 -10.90
C ILE A 68 4.65 -2.38 -11.62
N ARG A 69 3.45 -2.01 -12.09
CA ARG A 69 2.63 -2.87 -12.96
C ARG A 69 2.78 -2.38 -14.38
N TYR A 70 3.12 -3.28 -15.29
CA TYR A 70 3.18 -2.90 -16.69
C TYR A 70 1.85 -3.22 -17.39
N SER A 71 1.19 -2.19 -17.89
CA SER A 71 0.01 -2.34 -18.73
C SER A 71 0.44 -2.32 -20.19
N THR A 72 0.06 -3.35 -20.96
CA THR A 72 0.33 -3.38 -22.40
C THR A 72 -0.44 -2.30 -23.15
N TRP A 73 -1.45 -1.71 -22.53
CA TRP A 73 -2.23 -0.61 -23.11
C TRP A 73 -1.70 0.77 -22.70
N LYS A 74 -1.21 0.89 -21.47
CA LYS A 74 -0.92 2.22 -20.88
C LYS A 74 0.51 2.38 -20.36
N GLY A 75 1.35 1.34 -20.42
CA GLY A 75 2.73 1.41 -19.96
C GLY A 75 2.88 1.16 -18.47
N GLN A 76 3.91 1.76 -17.87
CA GLN A 76 4.22 1.58 -16.45
C GLN A 76 3.23 2.34 -15.57
N ARG A 77 2.63 1.63 -14.64
CA ARG A 77 1.68 2.17 -13.68
C ARG A 77 2.14 1.82 -12.25
N MET A 78 1.87 2.70 -11.31
CA MET A 78 2.06 2.37 -9.91
C MET A 78 0.91 1.46 -9.47
N TYR A 79 1.23 0.26 -8.97
CA TYR A 79 0.22 -0.56 -8.31
C TYR A 79 0.36 -0.41 -6.82
N LEU A 80 -0.63 0.19 -6.20
CA LEU A 80 -0.68 0.40 -4.75
C LEU A 80 -1.25 -0.85 -4.10
N GLU A 81 -0.38 -1.63 -3.47
CA GLU A 81 -0.79 -2.85 -2.78
C GLU A 81 -1.53 -2.54 -1.49
N ASP A 82 -0.91 -1.71 -0.64
CA ASP A 82 -1.48 -1.33 0.64
C ASP A 82 -1.27 0.15 0.91
N ILE A 83 -2.29 0.79 1.46
CA ILE A 83 -2.19 2.07 2.13
C ILE A 83 -3.00 1.96 3.43
N LEU A 84 -2.32 2.16 4.55
CA LEU A 84 -2.98 1.96 5.84
C LEU A 84 -2.40 2.87 6.91
N VAL A 85 -3.24 3.15 7.89
CA VAL A 85 -2.88 3.89 9.10
C VAL A 85 -3.43 3.09 10.28
N THR A 86 -2.61 2.90 11.31
CA THR A 86 -3.06 2.19 12.52
C THR A 86 -4.29 2.89 13.12
N GLU A 87 -5.18 2.12 13.73
CA GLU A 87 -6.46 2.62 14.23
C GLU A 87 -6.29 3.83 15.15
N ALA A 88 -5.33 3.77 16.08
CA ALA A 88 -5.08 4.85 17.04
C ALA A 88 -4.66 6.17 16.38
N ALA A 89 -4.14 6.13 15.17
CA ALA A 89 -3.64 7.31 14.45
C ALA A 89 -4.55 7.79 13.33
N ARG A 90 -5.72 7.17 13.15
CA ARG A 90 -6.69 7.55 12.11
C ARG A 90 -7.37 8.89 12.44
N GLY A 91 -7.91 9.52 11.40
CA GLY A 91 -8.63 10.79 11.55
C GLY A 91 -7.72 12.01 11.68
N LYS A 92 -6.41 11.86 11.45
CA LYS A 92 -5.42 12.94 11.56
C LYS A 92 -4.79 13.32 10.23
N GLY A 93 -5.33 12.81 9.13
CA GLY A 93 -4.86 13.16 7.78
C GLY A 93 -3.65 12.37 7.28
N LEU A 94 -3.20 11.34 7.99
CA LEU A 94 -2.01 10.58 7.58
C LEU A 94 -2.22 9.86 6.25
N GLY A 95 -3.40 9.28 6.04
CA GLY A 95 -3.72 8.61 4.78
C GLY A 95 -3.67 9.55 3.59
N THR A 96 -4.17 10.77 3.77
CA THR A 96 -4.12 11.81 2.74
C THR A 96 -2.68 12.18 2.41
N LEU A 97 -1.83 12.36 3.44
CA LEU A 97 -0.42 12.69 3.23
C LEU A 97 0.31 11.57 2.49
N LEU A 98 0.03 10.32 2.83
CA LEU A 98 0.60 9.16 2.12
C LEU A 98 0.16 9.14 0.66
N MET A 99 -1.12 9.30 0.38
CA MET A 99 -1.64 9.28 -0.98
C MET A 99 -1.08 10.45 -1.81
N ASP A 100 -1.02 11.64 -1.23
CA ASP A 100 -0.46 12.81 -1.90
C ASP A 100 1.00 12.58 -2.28
N GLU A 101 1.79 11.98 -1.40
CA GLU A 101 3.19 11.64 -1.70
C GLU A 101 3.30 10.59 -2.80
N LEU A 102 2.43 9.58 -2.80
CA LEU A 102 2.39 8.60 -3.89
C LEU A 102 2.13 9.26 -5.23
N MET A 103 1.26 10.28 -5.28
CA MET A 103 0.99 11.02 -6.50
C MET A 103 2.23 11.79 -6.98
N VAL A 104 2.99 12.37 -6.05
CA VAL A 104 4.27 13.03 -6.38
C VAL A 104 5.25 12.00 -6.96
N ILE A 105 5.41 10.86 -6.31
CA ILE A 105 6.30 9.79 -6.76
C ILE A 105 5.89 9.28 -8.15
N ALA A 106 4.60 9.05 -8.35
CA ALA A 106 4.08 8.58 -9.65
C ALA A 106 4.39 9.57 -10.77
N LYS A 107 4.23 10.85 -10.50
CA LYS A 107 4.53 11.91 -11.48
C LYS A 107 6.03 11.99 -11.77
N GLN A 108 6.86 11.93 -10.74
CA GLN A 108 8.32 11.98 -10.89
C GLN A 108 8.86 10.80 -11.70
N ASN A 109 8.27 9.62 -11.55
CA ASN A 109 8.67 8.41 -12.26
C ASN A 109 7.95 8.25 -13.61
N LYS A 110 7.13 9.22 -14.00
CA LYS A 110 6.36 9.21 -15.25
C LYS A 110 5.43 8.00 -15.38
N PHE A 111 4.89 7.52 -14.26
CA PHE A 111 3.86 6.49 -14.29
C PHE A 111 2.59 7.08 -14.91
N THR A 112 1.88 6.26 -15.67
CA THR A 112 0.67 6.70 -16.37
C THR A 112 -0.57 6.70 -15.48
N GLY A 113 -0.46 6.21 -14.26
CA GLY A 113 -1.54 6.21 -13.29
C GLY A 113 -1.19 5.40 -12.07
N ILE A 114 -2.10 5.41 -11.10
CA ILE A 114 -2.04 4.62 -9.88
C ILE A 114 -3.25 3.70 -9.87
N VAL A 115 -3.03 2.41 -9.63
CA VAL A 115 -4.09 1.38 -9.64
C VAL A 115 -4.07 0.66 -8.31
N TRP A 116 -5.24 0.36 -7.77
CA TRP A 116 -5.38 -0.41 -6.52
C TRP A 116 -6.73 -1.09 -6.46
N GLN A 117 -6.90 -1.94 -5.44
CA GLN A 117 -8.15 -2.63 -5.16
C GLN A 117 -8.71 -2.17 -3.81
N VAL A 118 -10.00 -2.27 -3.64
CA VAL A 118 -10.68 -2.04 -2.37
C VAL A 118 -11.79 -3.09 -2.24
N LEU A 119 -11.96 -3.61 -1.03
CA LEU A 119 -13.07 -4.54 -0.77
C LEU A 119 -14.40 -3.80 -0.92
N GLU A 120 -15.34 -4.46 -1.59
CA GLU A 120 -16.63 -3.86 -1.93
C GLU A 120 -17.38 -3.32 -0.69
N TRP A 121 -17.23 -4.00 0.45
CA TRP A 121 -17.91 -3.62 1.69
C TRP A 121 -17.17 -2.55 2.49
N ASN A 122 -15.91 -2.21 2.11
CA ASN A 122 -15.08 -1.26 2.87
C ASN A 122 -15.45 0.19 2.55
N GLU A 123 -16.59 0.62 3.06
CA GLU A 123 -17.14 1.94 2.79
C GLU A 123 -16.24 3.10 3.23
N PRO A 124 -15.61 3.07 4.41
CA PRO A 124 -14.69 4.15 4.79
C PRO A 124 -13.53 4.34 3.79
N ALA A 125 -12.94 3.23 3.31
CA ALA A 125 -11.88 3.31 2.31
C ALA A 125 -12.39 3.83 0.98
N ILE A 126 -13.55 3.36 0.52
CA ILE A 126 -14.17 3.82 -0.71
C ILE A 126 -14.41 5.33 -0.65
N ASN A 127 -14.94 5.84 0.47
CA ASN A 127 -15.18 7.26 0.65
C ASN A 127 -13.87 8.06 0.68
N PHE A 128 -12.81 7.53 1.25
CA PHE A 128 -11.49 8.13 1.20
C PHE A 128 -11.00 8.28 -0.25
N TYR A 129 -11.11 7.20 -1.04
CA TYR A 129 -10.65 7.22 -2.44
C TYR A 129 -11.45 8.15 -3.34
N LYS A 130 -12.72 8.38 -3.04
CA LYS A 130 -13.57 9.31 -3.81
C LYS A 130 -13.01 10.73 -3.87
N LYS A 131 -12.14 11.10 -2.94
CA LYS A 131 -11.48 12.42 -2.93
C LYS A 131 -10.49 12.61 -4.08
N TYR A 132 -10.10 11.55 -4.78
CA TYR A 132 -9.00 11.54 -5.74
C TYR A 132 -9.42 11.32 -7.19
N ARG A 133 -10.66 11.64 -7.56
CA ARG A 133 -11.21 11.38 -8.91
C ARG A 133 -11.07 9.91 -9.31
N THR A 134 -11.21 9.03 -8.34
CA THR A 134 -11.04 7.59 -8.51
C THR A 134 -12.13 7.04 -9.41
N LYS A 135 -11.72 6.21 -10.38
CA LYS A 135 -12.63 5.38 -11.17
C LYS A 135 -12.74 4.02 -10.50
N PHE A 136 -13.97 3.57 -10.27
CA PHE A 136 -14.26 2.26 -9.71
C PHE A 136 -14.75 1.35 -10.83
N ASP A 137 -14.04 0.23 -11.06
CA ASP A 137 -14.37 -0.71 -12.12
C ASP A 137 -14.56 -2.10 -11.52
N ALA A 138 -15.81 -2.56 -11.48
CA ALA A 138 -16.17 -3.86 -10.94
C ALA A 138 -16.34 -4.94 -12.04
N GLU A 139 -16.00 -4.63 -13.29
CA GLU A 139 -16.17 -5.55 -14.40
C GLU A 139 -15.10 -6.65 -14.44
N TRP A 140 -13.93 -6.38 -13.83
CA TRP A 140 -12.80 -7.31 -13.84
C TRP A 140 -12.90 -8.30 -12.68
N ILE A 141 -12.84 -9.58 -12.99
CA ILE A 141 -12.86 -10.63 -11.97
C ILE A 141 -11.41 -10.96 -11.60
N ASN A 142 -11.13 -11.00 -10.30
CA ASN A 142 -9.83 -11.43 -9.80
C ASN A 142 -9.70 -12.94 -9.94
N CYS A 143 -8.62 -13.40 -10.55
CA CYS A 143 -8.35 -14.81 -10.77
C CYS A 143 -7.00 -15.17 -10.19
N SER A 144 -6.90 -16.28 -9.50
CA SER A 144 -5.65 -16.76 -8.93
C SER A 144 -5.54 -18.28 -9.03
N VAL A 145 -4.30 -18.75 -9.10
CA VAL A 145 -3.94 -20.16 -8.92
C VAL A 145 -2.82 -20.19 -7.90
N GLU A 146 -3.05 -20.83 -6.77
CA GLU A 146 -2.04 -20.91 -5.72
C GLU A 146 -0.94 -21.89 -6.09
N MET A 147 0.31 -21.54 -5.76
CA MET A 147 1.48 -22.41 -5.95
C MET A 147 1.83 -23.07 -4.62
N ASN A 148 2.06 -24.37 -4.68
CA ASN A 148 2.43 -25.15 -3.51
C ASN A 148 3.95 -25.14 -3.28
#